data_62ad2688f4a9a7fcd44adb07175a6e9d
#
_entry.id   62ad2688f4a9a7fcd44adb07175a6e9d
#
_cell.length_a   1.000
_cell.length_b   1.000
_cell.length_c   1.000
_cell.angle_alpha   90.00
_cell.angle_beta   90.00
_cell.angle_gamma   90.00
#
_symmetry.space_group_name_H-M   'P 1'
#
loop_
_entity.id
_entity.type
_entity.pdbx_description
1 polymer ?
#
loop_
_entity_poly.entity_id
_entity_poly.type
_entity_poly.pdbx_seq_one_letter_code
_entity_poly.pdbx_strand_id
1 'polypeptide(L)' 'MITEKEIEILKLKKKGLTQLQIAKKLKISQPAVSSFYNNAIRKIKDAEEILKLKGELLIK' A
#
# COMPACT_ATOMS: atom_id res chain seq x y z
N MET A 1 3.24 -0.88 10.31
CA MET A 1 2.95 -2.21 9.74
C MET A 1 1.79 -2.11 8.76
N ILE A 2 1.88 -2.80 7.64
CA ILE A 2 0.81 -2.76 6.64
C ILE A 2 -0.34 -3.67 7.07
N THR A 3 -1.59 -3.22 6.87
CA THR A 3 -2.77 -3.96 7.30
C THR A 3 -3.31 -4.83 6.17
N GLU A 4 -4.17 -5.79 6.53
CA GLU A 4 -4.80 -6.67 5.54
C GLU A 4 -5.62 -5.87 4.53
N LYS A 5 -6.34 -4.84 4.98
CA LYS A 5 -7.14 -3.99 4.08
C LYS A 5 -6.24 -3.27 3.08
N GLU A 6 -5.10 -2.76 3.54
CA GLU A 6 -4.15 -2.10 2.66
C GLU A 6 -3.58 -3.07 1.63
N ILE A 7 -3.25 -4.30 2.06
CA ILE A 7 -2.74 -5.32 1.15
C ILE A 7 -3.79 -5.66 0.10
N GLU A 8 -5.04 -5.83 0.52
CA GLU A 8 -6.14 -6.15 -0.40
C GLU A 8 -6.31 -5.06 -1.47
N ILE A 9 -6.27 -3.80 -1.05
CA ILE A 9 -6.39 -2.68 -1.98
C ILE A 9 -5.22 -2.66 -2.96
N LEU A 10 -4.00 -2.90 -2.48
CA LEU A 10 -2.84 -2.95 -3.35
C LEU A 10 -2.96 -4.06 -4.39
N LYS A 11 -3.44 -5.23 -3.99
CA LYS A 11 -3.64 -6.36 -4.91
C LYS A 11 -4.67 -6.03 -5.99
N LEU A 12 -5.78 -5.39 -5.60
CA LEU A 12 -6.81 -5.01 -6.55
C LEU A 12 -6.31 -3.94 -7.50
N LYS A 13 -5.55 -2.98 -7.00
CA LYS A 13 -4.94 -1.94 -7.82
C LYS A 13 -3.98 -2.55 -8.83
N LYS A 14 -3.20 -3.52 -8.41
CA LYS A 14 -2.27 -4.23 -9.30
C LYS A 14 -3.00 -4.98 -10.40
N LYS A 15 -4.20 -5.46 -10.13
CA LYS A 15 -5.04 -6.12 -11.14
C LYS A 15 -5.66 -5.15 -12.13
N GLY A 16 -5.47 -3.86 -11.94
CA GLY A 16 -5.97 -2.83 -12.87
C GLY A 16 -7.28 -2.20 -12.48
N LEU A 17 -7.81 -2.47 -11.29
CA LEU A 17 -9.05 -1.85 -10.84
C LEU A 17 -8.83 -0.38 -10.51
N THR A 18 -9.83 0.46 -10.82
CA THR A 18 -9.82 1.85 -10.41
C THR A 18 -10.22 1.97 -8.94
N GLN A 19 -9.96 3.13 -8.34
CA GLN A 19 -10.38 3.37 -6.95
C GLN A 19 -11.89 3.21 -6.78
N LEU A 20 -12.67 3.66 -7.76
CA LEU A 20 -14.11 3.51 -7.70
C LEU A 20 -14.53 2.04 -7.72
N GLN A 21 -13.91 1.25 -8.57
CA GLN A 21 -14.18 -0.19 -8.65
C GLN A 21 -13.81 -0.88 -7.34
N ILE A 22 -12.69 -0.52 -6.76
CA ILE A 22 -12.24 -1.08 -5.48
C ILE A 22 -13.23 -0.71 -4.38
N ALA A 23 -13.66 0.56 -4.35
CA ALA A 23 -14.62 1.02 -3.35
C ALA A 23 -15.92 0.21 -3.41
N LYS A 24 -16.42 -0.02 -4.61
CA LYS A 24 -17.63 -0.82 -4.80
C LYS A 24 -17.42 -2.28 -4.37
N LYS A 25 -16.29 -2.84 -4.73
CA LYS A 25 -15.99 -4.24 -4.41
C LYS A 25 -15.85 -4.46 -2.90
N LEU A 26 -15.20 -3.55 -2.20
CA LEU A 26 -14.98 -3.66 -0.76
C LEU A 26 -16.08 -3.00 0.07
N LYS A 27 -17.06 -2.38 -0.58
CA LYS A 27 -18.17 -1.70 0.10
C LYS A 27 -17.71 -0.62 1.06
N ILE A 28 -16.73 0.18 0.61
CA ILE A 28 -16.22 1.33 1.34
C ILE A 28 -16.27 2.56 0.44
N SER A 29 -16.07 3.74 1.02
CA SER A 29 -16.09 4.97 0.24
C SER A 29 -14.83 5.10 -0.62
N GLN A 30 -14.94 5.84 -1.72
CA GLN A 30 -13.79 6.11 -2.56
C GLN A 30 -12.68 6.88 -1.82
N PRO A 31 -13.01 7.90 -1.00
CA PRO A 31 -11.96 8.54 -0.18
C PRO A 31 -11.26 7.56 0.77
N ALA A 32 -11.98 6.55 1.29
CA ALA A 32 -11.37 5.54 2.14
C ALA A 32 -10.37 4.71 1.36
N VAL A 33 -10.71 4.32 0.11
CA VAL A 33 -9.76 3.59 -0.75
C VAL A 33 -8.51 4.42 -0.97
N SER A 34 -8.67 5.70 -1.29
CA SER A 34 -7.55 6.60 -1.52
C SER A 34 -6.66 6.71 -0.28
N SER A 35 -7.28 6.86 0.89
CA SER A 35 -6.55 6.96 2.15
C SER A 35 -5.76 5.69 2.46
N PHE A 36 -6.39 4.53 2.32
CA PHE A 36 -5.72 3.24 2.53
C PHE A 36 -4.57 3.05 1.55
N TYR A 37 -4.81 3.37 0.28
CA TYR A 37 -3.79 3.22 -0.75
C TYR A 37 -2.57 4.11 -0.47
N ASN A 38 -2.80 5.39 -0.16
CA ASN A 38 -1.71 6.32 0.13
C ASN A 38 -0.93 5.90 1.37
N ASN A 39 -1.62 5.43 2.40
CA ASN A 39 -0.96 4.93 3.60
C ASN A 39 -0.11 3.70 3.31
N ALA A 40 -0.62 2.80 2.47
CA ALA A 40 0.10 1.59 2.07
C ALA A 40 1.38 1.94 1.31
N ILE A 41 1.28 2.87 0.35
CA ILE A 41 2.44 3.29 -0.43
C ILE A 41 3.50 3.93 0.47
N ARG A 42 3.07 4.78 1.41
CA ARG A 42 4.00 5.40 2.34
C ARG A 42 4.71 4.37 3.20
N LYS A 43 3.99 3.36 3.70
CA LYS A 43 4.57 2.30 4.51
C LYS A 43 5.57 1.47 3.72
N ILE A 44 5.27 1.21 2.45
CA ILE A 44 6.19 0.48 1.58
C ILE A 44 7.45 1.28 1.35
N LYS A 45 7.34 2.58 1.09
CA LYS A 45 8.51 3.45 0.90
C LYS A 45 9.36 3.50 2.16
N ASP A 46 8.73 3.62 3.32
CA ASP A 46 9.46 3.64 4.58
C ASP A 46 10.22 2.33 4.78
N ALA A 47 9.59 1.19 4.49
CA ALA A 47 10.22 -0.11 4.61
C ALA A 47 11.40 -0.25 3.63
N GLU A 48 11.25 0.25 2.40
CA GLU A 48 12.32 0.22 1.41
C GLU A 48 13.53 1.05 1.88
N GLU A 49 13.27 2.22 2.44
CA GLU A 49 14.34 3.07 2.98
C GLU A 49 15.08 2.40 4.12
N ILE A 50 14.32 1.76 5.02
CA ILE A 50 14.92 1.04 6.15
C ILE A 50 15.77 -0.12 5.66
N LEU A 51 15.29 -0.88 4.69
CA LEU A 51 16.03 -1.99 4.12
C LEU A 51 17.30 -1.52 3.41
N LYS A 52 17.20 -0.42 2.70
CA LYS A 52 18.34 0.17 2.00
C LYS A 52 19.40 0.61 2.99
N LEU A 53 18.98 1.31 4.05
CA LEU A 53 19.90 1.78 5.08
C LEU A 53 20.56 0.61 5.79
N LYS A 54 19.77 -0.42 6.13
CA LYS A 54 20.29 -1.63 6.76
C LYS A 54 21.34 -2.31 5.88
N GLY A 55 21.07 -2.38 4.57
CA GLY A 55 22.01 -2.94 3.61
C GLY A 55 23.30 -2.15 3.56
N GLU A 56 23.22 -0.82 3.58
CA GLU A 56 24.41 0.02 3.60
C GLU A 56 25.23 -0.16 4.87
N LEU A 57 24.56 -0.38 6.00
CA LEU A 57 25.24 -0.58 7.27
C LEU A 57 25.89 -1.96 7.36
N LEU A 58 25.35 -2.96 6.69
CA LEU A 58 25.83 -4.33 6.74
C LEU A 58 26.91 -4.63 5.70
N ILE A 59 26.93 -3.86 4.62
CA ILE A 59 27.95 -4.01 3.57
C ILE A 59 29.15 -3.19 3.95
N LYS A 60 30.20 -3.84 4.26
CA LYS A 60 31.44 -3.16 4.64
C LYS A 60 32.61 -3.75 3.92
#